data_ec253225c0b96e0f74513f813eaba278
#
_entry.id   ec253225c0b96e0f74513f813eaba278
#
_cell.length_a   1.000
_cell.length_b   1.000
_cell.length_c   1.000
_cell.angle_alpha   90.00
_cell.angle_beta   90.00
_cell.angle_gamma   90.00
#
_symmetry.space_group_name_H-M   'P 1'
#
loop_
_entity.id
_entity.type
_entity.pdbx_description
1 polymer ?
#
loop_
_entity_poly.entity_id
_entity_poly.type
_entity_poly.pdbx_seq_one_letter_code
_entity_poly.pdbx_strand_id
1 'polypeptide(L)'
;MLESIPPILRPESVEPVALKNFAEKFNLEVVGDPEGVLLTGISMNTGDLRPGDLFVAMPGKKTHGANFVAKALELGAVAIVTDQAGLDLIGVSQVPVLILENPRAHLGDLAAFVYGNVPGNLPKLFATTGTNGKTSTSYLLEGILRQLGEVTGLTSTAERHIAGEVIVSRLTTPESPEMQALIARMREKGVTSVAVEVSAQALSQLRVDGMHFDVVGFTNLSHDHLDDYEDMQEYLEAKLPLFTKKRADRGVVCLDTVYGKAFVKQSEIPVVTITSQMGVDADWHVGITAETPAYTSFVLAGPNGVNIRSRVPLLGAHMAANAGLAIVMLIEAGFSAERIQAAIQNGIEAYLPGRTERVTGATGPDVYVDFGHSPDAFLNTLAAVRKVTEGRVFMVFGADGDRDASKRPAMARVAAEGSDVLIITDHHPRFEDPASIRKALFDSAVEARPNLEIYEVSPPEAAIRKAVSMAKPGDAILWAGPGHQDYRDIRGVRTPYSARAEARAALKENGWA
;
A
#
# COMPACT_ATOMS: atom_id res chain seq x y z
N MET A 1 -18.64 -6.45 -18.03
CA MET A 1 -19.03 -7.02 -16.72
C MET A 1 -18.31 -6.20 -15.68
N LEU A 2 -19.00 -5.64 -14.70
CA LEU A 2 -18.36 -5.03 -13.55
C LEU A 2 -17.50 -6.14 -12.91
N GLU A 3 -16.18 -5.99 -12.86
CA GLU A 3 -15.36 -6.90 -12.08
C GLU A 3 -15.90 -6.88 -10.66
N SER A 4 -16.41 -8.01 -10.20
CA SER A 4 -16.88 -8.16 -8.83
C SER A 4 -15.70 -7.87 -7.91
N ILE A 5 -15.96 -7.13 -6.83
CA ILE A 5 -14.96 -6.92 -5.78
C ILE A 5 -14.39 -8.31 -5.43
N PRO A 6 -13.04 -8.52 -5.49
CA PRO A 6 -12.47 -9.82 -5.19
C PRO A 6 -12.96 -10.33 -3.83
N PRO A 7 -13.30 -11.62 -3.69
CA PRO A 7 -13.74 -12.16 -2.41
C PRO A 7 -12.62 -12.08 -1.36
N ILE A 8 -12.98 -12.06 -0.09
CA ILE A 8 -12.02 -12.22 1.02
C ILE A 8 -11.35 -13.59 0.90
N LEU A 9 -10.03 -13.59 0.98
CA LEU A 9 -9.23 -14.81 1.01
C LEU A 9 -9.25 -15.38 2.43
N ARG A 10 -9.77 -16.59 2.57
CA ARG A 10 -9.82 -17.32 3.83
C ARG A 10 -9.10 -18.66 3.68
N PRO A 11 -8.58 -19.26 4.75
CA PRO A 11 -8.09 -20.64 4.71
C PRO A 11 -9.18 -21.59 4.22
N GLU A 12 -8.79 -22.70 3.63
CA GLU A 12 -9.72 -23.73 3.13
C GLU A 12 -10.37 -24.49 4.30
N SER A 13 -9.59 -24.64 5.40
CA SER A 13 -10.08 -25.24 6.63
C SER A 13 -9.75 -24.35 7.82
N VAL A 14 -10.74 -24.19 8.71
CA VAL A 14 -10.57 -23.53 10.01
C VAL A 14 -10.94 -24.55 11.08
N GLU A 15 -10.09 -24.76 12.07
CA GLU A 15 -10.45 -25.56 13.23
C GLU A 15 -11.57 -24.83 13.99
N PRO A 16 -12.75 -25.45 14.18
CA PRO A 16 -13.88 -24.75 14.78
C PRO A 16 -13.62 -24.38 16.24
N VAL A 17 -13.92 -23.14 16.59
CA VAL A 17 -13.76 -22.61 17.95
C VAL A 17 -15.11 -22.64 18.66
N ALA A 18 -15.22 -23.34 19.80
CA ALA A 18 -16.43 -23.32 20.61
C ALA A 18 -16.70 -21.89 21.13
N LEU A 19 -17.93 -21.39 20.92
CA LEU A 19 -18.33 -20.04 21.31
C LEU A 19 -18.14 -19.79 22.82
N LYS A 20 -18.39 -20.81 23.64
CA LYS A 20 -18.14 -20.77 25.09
C LYS A 20 -16.68 -20.46 25.41
N ASN A 21 -15.74 -21.19 24.80
CA ASN A 21 -14.32 -20.98 25.00
C ASN A 21 -13.87 -19.58 24.50
N PHE A 22 -14.48 -19.12 23.39
CA PHE A 22 -14.25 -17.78 22.86
C PHE A 22 -14.72 -16.71 23.86
N ALA A 23 -15.93 -16.83 24.40
CA ALA A 23 -16.48 -15.89 25.37
C ALA A 23 -15.64 -15.87 26.65
N GLU A 24 -15.26 -17.03 27.19
CA GLU A 24 -14.36 -17.15 28.35
C GLU A 24 -13.01 -16.51 28.10
N LYS A 25 -12.38 -16.75 26.95
CA LYS A 25 -11.06 -16.20 26.58
C LYS A 25 -11.01 -14.68 26.60
N PHE A 26 -12.09 -14.04 26.17
CA PHE A 26 -12.20 -12.58 26.08
C PHE A 26 -13.02 -11.95 27.20
N ASN A 27 -13.45 -12.77 28.19
CA ASN A 27 -14.29 -12.35 29.33
C ASN A 27 -15.53 -11.58 28.87
N LEU A 28 -16.27 -12.14 27.89
CA LEU A 28 -17.45 -11.50 27.31
C LEU A 28 -18.72 -11.96 28.02
N GLU A 29 -19.63 -11.01 28.27
CA GLU A 29 -21.01 -11.32 28.66
C GLU A 29 -21.76 -11.93 27.46
N VAL A 30 -22.52 -13.00 27.70
CA VAL A 30 -23.28 -13.70 26.65
C VAL A 30 -24.76 -13.63 26.95
N VAL A 31 -25.53 -13.11 26.01
CA VAL A 31 -27.00 -13.15 26.02
C VAL A 31 -27.45 -14.29 25.11
N GLY A 32 -28.12 -15.28 25.67
CA GLY A 32 -28.50 -16.55 24.98
C GLY A 32 -27.60 -17.72 25.38
N ASP A 33 -27.77 -18.86 24.72
CA ASP A 33 -27.05 -20.10 25.03
C ASP A 33 -25.85 -20.31 24.08
N PRO A 34 -24.58 -20.25 24.57
CA PRO A 34 -23.40 -20.48 23.76
C PRO A 34 -23.06 -21.97 23.55
N GLU A 35 -23.76 -22.90 24.21
CA GLU A 35 -23.42 -24.32 24.16
C GLU A 35 -23.66 -24.92 22.76
N GLY A 36 -22.71 -25.67 22.25
CA GLY A 36 -22.77 -26.33 20.95
C GLY A 36 -22.56 -25.39 19.75
N VAL A 37 -22.41 -24.07 19.95
CA VAL A 37 -22.12 -23.13 18.85
C VAL A 37 -20.63 -23.17 18.53
N LEU A 38 -20.32 -23.39 17.24
CA LEU A 38 -18.95 -23.46 16.71
C LEU A 38 -18.70 -22.34 15.72
N LEU A 39 -17.61 -21.58 15.93
CA LEU A 39 -17.17 -20.52 15.04
C LEU A 39 -16.15 -21.07 14.05
N THR A 40 -16.34 -20.79 12.75
CA THR A 40 -15.41 -21.14 11.67
C THR A 40 -14.89 -19.91 10.92
N GLY A 41 -15.29 -18.70 11.36
CA GLY A 41 -14.81 -17.44 10.82
C GLY A 41 -15.38 -16.26 11.57
N ILE A 42 -14.99 -15.07 11.15
CA ILE A 42 -15.45 -13.80 11.72
C ILE A 42 -15.54 -12.74 10.61
N SER A 43 -16.59 -11.95 10.62
CA SER A 43 -16.79 -10.86 9.66
C SER A 43 -17.49 -9.66 10.29
N MET A 44 -17.14 -8.46 9.83
CA MET A 44 -17.81 -7.19 10.14
C MET A 44 -18.67 -6.69 8.97
N ASN A 45 -18.70 -7.42 7.86
CA ASN A 45 -19.40 -7.03 6.64
C ASN A 45 -20.26 -8.19 6.14
N THR A 46 -21.56 -7.96 5.95
CA THR A 46 -22.48 -8.97 5.43
C THR A 46 -22.13 -9.46 4.02
N GLY A 47 -21.47 -8.63 3.20
CA GLY A 47 -21.02 -9.02 1.86
C GLY A 47 -19.90 -10.08 1.86
N ASP A 48 -19.18 -10.24 2.96
CA ASP A 48 -18.06 -11.17 3.12
C ASP A 48 -18.36 -12.32 4.09
N LEU A 49 -19.56 -12.34 4.67
CA LEU A 49 -19.99 -13.30 5.67
C LEU A 49 -20.23 -14.69 5.06
N ARG A 50 -19.85 -15.73 5.78
CA ARG A 50 -20.06 -17.14 5.43
C ARG A 50 -20.78 -17.88 6.55
N PRO A 51 -21.49 -18.98 6.25
CA PRO A 51 -22.08 -19.81 7.28
C PRO A 51 -21.05 -20.28 8.31
N GLY A 52 -21.39 -20.17 9.60
CA GLY A 52 -20.50 -20.46 10.72
C GLY A 52 -19.69 -19.27 11.22
N ASP A 53 -19.85 -18.09 10.63
CA ASP A 53 -19.15 -16.88 11.07
C ASP A 53 -19.76 -16.26 12.34
N LEU A 54 -18.88 -15.67 13.13
CA LEU A 54 -19.19 -14.64 14.11
C LEU A 54 -19.37 -13.29 13.40
N PHE A 55 -20.54 -12.67 13.51
CA PHE A 55 -20.76 -11.34 12.94
C PHE A 55 -20.47 -10.25 13.97
N VAL A 56 -19.58 -9.30 13.65
CA VAL A 56 -19.23 -8.18 14.53
C VAL A 56 -20.01 -6.94 14.11
N ALA A 57 -21.09 -6.66 14.86
CA ALA A 57 -22.01 -5.55 14.67
C ALA A 57 -21.58 -4.36 15.53
N MET A 58 -20.85 -3.42 14.97
CA MET A 58 -20.27 -2.26 15.67
C MET A 58 -20.76 -0.93 15.09
N PRO A 59 -20.60 0.19 15.82
CA PRO A 59 -20.89 1.53 15.33
C PRO A 59 -20.11 1.83 14.05
N GLY A 60 -20.80 2.30 13.00
CA GLY A 60 -20.22 2.78 11.75
C GLY A 60 -20.43 4.28 11.57
N LYS A 61 -19.76 4.89 10.58
CA LYS A 61 -19.87 6.33 10.29
C LYS A 61 -21.31 6.80 9.98
N LYS A 62 -22.15 5.92 9.36
CA LYS A 62 -23.52 6.28 8.93
C LYS A 62 -24.61 5.56 9.72
N THR A 63 -24.34 4.35 10.18
CA THR A 63 -25.33 3.51 10.86
C THR A 63 -24.61 2.47 11.71
N HIS A 64 -25.31 1.94 12.72
CA HIS A 64 -24.80 0.84 13.54
C HIS A 64 -24.89 -0.50 12.78
N GLY A 65 -23.86 -1.36 12.92
CA GLY A 65 -23.81 -2.69 12.33
C GLY A 65 -24.95 -3.60 12.76
N ALA A 66 -25.55 -3.36 13.95
CA ALA A 66 -26.69 -4.09 14.46
C ALA A 66 -27.92 -4.05 13.52
N ASN A 67 -28.07 -2.99 12.72
CA ASN A 67 -29.14 -2.89 11.73
C ASN A 67 -29.01 -3.93 10.60
N PHE A 68 -27.87 -4.60 10.48
CA PHE A 68 -27.63 -5.64 9.47
C PHE A 68 -27.68 -7.06 10.05
N VAL A 69 -28.02 -7.23 11.33
CA VAL A 69 -28.04 -8.54 12.01
C VAL A 69 -29.03 -9.50 11.35
N ALA A 70 -30.23 -9.05 10.99
CA ALA A 70 -31.19 -9.90 10.29
C ALA A 70 -30.58 -10.49 9.01
N LYS A 71 -29.89 -9.65 8.23
CA LYS A 71 -29.18 -10.09 7.02
C LYS A 71 -28.01 -11.03 7.32
N ALA A 72 -27.27 -10.78 8.40
CA ALA A 72 -26.17 -11.64 8.82
C ALA A 72 -26.68 -13.04 9.20
N LEU A 73 -27.81 -13.15 9.89
CA LEU A 73 -28.44 -14.43 10.23
C LEU A 73 -28.91 -15.19 8.99
N GLU A 74 -29.55 -14.50 8.03
CA GLU A 74 -29.89 -15.10 6.74
C GLU A 74 -28.69 -15.69 5.98
N LEU A 75 -27.51 -15.09 6.15
CA LEU A 75 -26.26 -15.52 5.54
C LEU A 75 -25.51 -16.58 6.36
N GLY A 76 -26.08 -16.98 7.51
CA GLY A 76 -25.58 -18.10 8.31
C GLY A 76 -24.62 -17.68 9.44
N ALA A 77 -24.66 -16.42 9.91
CA ALA A 77 -23.98 -16.06 11.15
C ALA A 77 -24.54 -16.89 12.31
N VAL A 78 -23.64 -17.46 13.12
CA VAL A 78 -24.01 -18.35 14.25
C VAL A 78 -23.93 -17.66 15.61
N ALA A 79 -23.31 -16.48 15.68
CA ALA A 79 -23.22 -15.63 16.87
C ALA A 79 -22.97 -14.18 16.45
N ILE A 80 -23.19 -13.24 17.37
CA ILE A 80 -23.01 -11.81 17.16
C ILE A 80 -22.14 -11.25 18.27
N VAL A 81 -21.19 -10.35 17.94
CA VAL A 81 -20.52 -9.46 18.91
C VAL A 81 -21.02 -8.05 18.65
N THR A 82 -21.43 -7.34 19.71
CA THR A 82 -21.87 -5.95 19.62
C THR A 82 -21.65 -5.21 20.94
N ASP A 83 -21.84 -3.90 20.98
CA ASP A 83 -21.91 -3.10 22.20
C ASP A 83 -23.36 -3.08 22.76
N GLN A 84 -23.56 -2.41 23.91
CA GLN A 84 -24.86 -2.32 24.54
C GLN A 84 -25.90 -1.64 23.65
N ALA A 85 -25.52 -0.58 22.92
CA ALA A 85 -26.42 0.09 21.99
C ALA A 85 -26.86 -0.83 20.85
N GLY A 86 -25.94 -1.67 20.37
CA GLY A 86 -26.26 -2.68 19.36
C GLY A 86 -27.17 -3.78 19.89
N LEU A 87 -27.00 -4.22 21.15
CA LEU A 87 -27.92 -5.17 21.79
C LEU A 87 -29.34 -4.60 21.86
N ASP A 88 -29.49 -3.33 22.27
CA ASP A 88 -30.77 -2.65 22.34
C ASP A 88 -31.46 -2.55 20.97
N LEU A 89 -30.67 -2.34 19.90
CA LEU A 89 -31.15 -2.33 18.51
C LEU A 89 -31.59 -3.73 18.01
N ILE A 90 -30.87 -4.78 18.41
CA ILE A 90 -31.14 -6.16 18.02
C ILE A 90 -32.39 -6.66 18.73
N GLY A 91 -32.58 -6.33 20.00
CA GLY A 91 -33.63 -6.85 20.84
C GLY A 91 -33.48 -8.37 21.06
N VAL A 92 -34.50 -9.14 20.66
CA VAL A 92 -34.46 -10.61 20.78
C VAL A 92 -33.71 -11.21 19.60
N SER A 93 -32.66 -11.99 19.88
CA SER A 93 -31.86 -12.69 18.87
C SER A 93 -32.14 -14.20 18.86
N GLN A 94 -32.03 -14.81 17.68
CA GLN A 94 -32.11 -16.28 17.50
C GLN A 94 -30.80 -16.99 17.76
N VAL A 95 -29.68 -16.24 17.84
CA VAL A 95 -28.33 -16.74 18.10
C VAL A 95 -27.73 -15.99 19.29
N PRO A 96 -26.74 -16.55 19.98
CA PRO A 96 -26.07 -15.89 21.08
C PRO A 96 -25.49 -14.53 20.68
N VAL A 97 -25.62 -13.53 21.56
CA VAL A 97 -25.05 -12.20 21.42
C VAL A 97 -24.03 -11.97 22.52
N LEU A 98 -22.80 -11.64 22.14
CA LEU A 98 -21.69 -11.34 23.03
C LEU A 98 -21.55 -9.81 23.14
N ILE A 99 -21.46 -9.31 24.36
CA ILE A 99 -21.38 -7.87 24.62
C ILE A 99 -19.94 -7.46 24.84
N LEU A 100 -19.52 -6.43 24.10
CA LEU A 100 -18.19 -5.86 24.14
C LEU A 100 -18.28 -4.35 23.94
N GLU A 101 -17.80 -3.57 24.92
CA GLU A 101 -17.94 -2.11 24.93
C GLU A 101 -17.35 -1.42 23.68
N ASN A 102 -16.21 -1.87 23.21
CA ASN A 102 -15.58 -1.34 22.00
C ASN A 102 -15.13 -2.47 21.07
N PRO A 103 -16.05 -3.03 20.25
CA PRO A 103 -15.72 -4.16 19.37
C PRO A 103 -14.55 -3.86 18.40
N ARG A 104 -14.41 -2.61 17.93
CA ARG A 104 -13.34 -2.20 17.02
C ARG A 104 -11.94 -2.40 17.65
N ALA A 105 -11.77 -2.06 18.89
CA ALA A 105 -10.49 -2.16 19.59
C ALA A 105 -10.01 -3.61 19.82
N HIS A 106 -10.93 -4.57 19.78
CA HIS A 106 -10.65 -5.98 20.03
C HIS A 106 -10.74 -6.84 18.77
N LEU A 107 -11.24 -6.27 17.67
CA LEU A 107 -11.56 -7.01 16.43
C LEU A 107 -10.38 -7.83 15.90
N GLY A 108 -9.16 -7.30 15.97
CA GLY A 108 -7.95 -7.99 15.55
C GLY A 108 -7.63 -9.22 16.39
N ASP A 109 -7.72 -9.09 17.72
CA ASP A 109 -7.47 -10.19 18.68
C ASP A 109 -8.54 -11.28 18.58
N LEU A 110 -9.83 -10.87 18.43
CA LEU A 110 -10.94 -11.79 18.21
C LEU A 110 -10.72 -12.60 16.94
N ALA A 111 -10.33 -11.93 15.85
CA ALA A 111 -10.10 -12.58 14.56
C ALA A 111 -8.85 -13.48 14.60
N ALA A 112 -7.77 -13.04 15.24
CA ALA A 112 -6.56 -13.86 15.42
C ALA A 112 -6.88 -15.18 16.15
N PHE A 113 -7.71 -15.11 17.19
CA PHE A 113 -8.12 -16.30 17.94
C PHE A 113 -8.98 -17.25 17.09
N VAL A 114 -9.98 -16.73 16.35
CA VAL A 114 -10.83 -17.55 15.48
C VAL A 114 -10.02 -18.26 14.39
N TYR A 115 -9.01 -17.59 13.81
CA TYR A 115 -8.16 -18.18 12.77
C TYR A 115 -6.93 -18.91 13.30
N GLY A 116 -6.77 -19.04 14.62
CA GLY A 116 -5.65 -19.73 15.25
C GLY A 116 -4.30 -19.07 14.96
N ASN A 117 -4.25 -17.78 14.72
CA ASN A 117 -3.04 -17.00 14.54
C ASN A 117 -2.44 -16.65 15.91
N VAL A 118 -1.63 -17.55 16.44
CA VAL A 118 -1.01 -17.40 17.78
C VAL A 118 0.51 -17.31 17.64
N PRO A 119 1.19 -16.66 18.61
CA PRO A 119 2.66 -16.64 18.63
C PRO A 119 3.25 -18.05 18.50
N GLY A 120 4.28 -18.20 17.67
CA GLY A 120 4.98 -19.46 17.43
C GLY A 120 4.47 -20.26 16.23
N ASN A 121 3.31 -19.95 15.65
CA ASN A 121 2.84 -20.58 14.41
C ASN A 121 2.71 -19.59 13.24
N LEU A 122 3.09 -18.34 13.44
CA LEU A 122 3.05 -17.31 12.41
C LEU A 122 4.30 -17.34 11.53
N PRO A 123 4.19 -16.98 10.23
CA PRO A 123 5.35 -16.64 9.42
C PRO A 123 6.07 -15.42 10.00
N LYS A 124 7.31 -15.15 9.58
CA LYS A 124 7.95 -13.87 9.87
C LYS A 124 7.14 -12.74 9.24
N LEU A 125 6.82 -11.72 10.02
CA LEU A 125 5.96 -10.61 9.60
C LEU A 125 6.78 -9.33 9.51
N PHE A 126 6.77 -8.71 8.33
CA PHE A 126 7.40 -7.43 8.08
C PHE A 126 6.33 -6.39 7.73
N ALA A 127 6.40 -5.20 8.30
CA ALA A 127 5.48 -4.13 7.92
C ALA A 127 6.22 -2.88 7.46
N THR A 128 5.66 -2.20 6.45
CA THR A 128 6.22 -0.94 5.93
C THR A 128 5.16 0.16 5.97
N THR A 129 5.52 1.30 6.59
CA THR A 129 4.69 2.51 6.62
C THR A 129 5.47 3.74 6.12
N GLY A 130 4.75 4.83 5.86
CA GLY A 130 5.27 6.11 5.36
C GLY A 130 4.26 6.78 4.43
N THR A 131 4.63 7.90 3.79
CA THR A 131 3.81 8.52 2.74
C THR A 131 4.03 7.84 1.41
N ASN A 132 5.25 7.87 0.91
CA ASN A 132 5.66 7.27 -0.36
C ASN A 132 6.58 6.07 -0.13
N GLY A 133 6.68 5.16 -1.10
CA GLY A 133 7.61 4.03 -1.05
C GLY A 133 7.12 2.76 -0.34
N LYS A 134 6.01 2.78 0.40
CA LYS A 134 5.46 1.60 1.10
C LYS A 134 5.31 0.37 0.19
N THR A 135 4.57 0.51 -0.89
CA THR A 135 4.35 -0.56 -1.87
C THR A 135 5.68 -1.05 -2.44
N SER A 136 6.53 -0.11 -2.89
CA SER A 136 7.83 -0.46 -3.47
C SER A 136 8.71 -1.23 -2.49
N THR A 137 8.81 -0.77 -1.24
CA THR A 137 9.59 -1.47 -0.21
C THR A 137 9.03 -2.87 0.07
N SER A 138 7.70 -3.03 0.17
CA SER A 138 7.07 -4.33 0.42
C SER A 138 7.31 -5.32 -0.73
N TYR A 139 7.25 -4.89 -2.00
CA TYR A 139 7.57 -5.74 -3.15
C TYR A 139 9.05 -6.10 -3.24
N LEU A 140 9.94 -5.12 -2.96
CA LEU A 140 11.38 -5.36 -2.95
C LEU A 140 11.76 -6.34 -1.83
N LEU A 141 11.16 -6.17 -0.65
CA LEU A 141 11.32 -7.08 0.49
C LEU A 141 10.87 -8.51 0.12
N GLU A 142 9.69 -8.67 -0.45
CA GLU A 142 9.18 -9.96 -0.91
C GLU A 142 10.09 -10.57 -2.00
N GLY A 143 10.55 -9.78 -2.97
CA GLY A 143 11.46 -10.22 -4.02
C GLY A 143 12.77 -10.75 -3.46
N ILE A 144 13.37 -10.06 -2.49
CA ILE A 144 14.61 -10.50 -1.83
C ILE A 144 14.36 -11.76 -1.01
N LEU A 145 13.26 -11.84 -0.25
CA LEU A 145 12.87 -13.04 0.50
C LEU A 145 12.75 -14.25 -0.41
N ARG A 146 12.10 -14.10 -1.57
CA ARG A 146 11.98 -15.16 -2.56
C ARG A 146 13.35 -15.61 -3.10
N GLN A 147 14.27 -14.68 -3.39
CA GLN A 147 15.64 -14.98 -3.80
C GLN A 147 16.45 -15.64 -2.68
N LEU A 148 16.09 -15.42 -1.42
CA LEU A 148 16.63 -16.12 -0.25
C LEU A 148 16.07 -17.54 -0.06
N GLY A 149 15.07 -17.94 -0.88
CA GLY A 149 14.44 -19.26 -0.82
C GLY A 149 13.26 -19.35 0.15
N GLU A 150 12.76 -18.22 0.64
CA GLU A 150 11.54 -18.18 1.48
C GLU A 150 10.29 -18.42 0.62
N VAL A 151 9.27 -19.06 1.21
CA VAL A 151 7.91 -19.06 0.64
C VAL A 151 7.22 -17.79 1.10
N THR A 152 6.88 -16.93 0.14
CA THR A 152 6.51 -15.55 0.45
C THR A 152 5.03 -15.27 0.41
N GLY A 153 4.61 -14.31 1.24
CA GLY A 153 3.33 -13.61 1.16
C GLY A 153 3.53 -12.11 1.04
N LEU A 154 2.60 -11.44 0.37
CA LEU A 154 2.54 -9.98 0.27
C LEU A 154 1.11 -9.50 0.44
N THR A 155 0.92 -8.38 1.15
CA THR A 155 -0.30 -7.58 1.06
C THR A 155 0.06 -6.12 0.87
N SER A 156 -0.45 -5.54 -0.21
CA SER A 156 -0.09 -4.19 -0.65
C SER A 156 -1.29 -3.46 -1.26
N THR A 157 -1.09 -2.21 -1.67
CA THR A 157 -2.08 -1.42 -2.42
C THR A 157 -2.44 -2.08 -3.77
N ALA A 158 -1.47 -2.68 -4.46
CA ALA A 158 -1.66 -3.22 -5.80
C ALA A 158 -2.20 -4.66 -5.76
N GLU A 159 -1.49 -5.55 -5.09
CA GLU A 159 -1.72 -6.99 -5.16
C GLU A 159 -1.51 -7.64 -3.80
N ARG A 160 -1.99 -8.88 -3.69
CA ARG A 160 -1.72 -9.83 -2.62
C ARG A 160 -1.06 -11.06 -3.22
N HIS A 161 0.03 -11.52 -2.62
CA HIS A 161 0.69 -12.75 -3.04
C HIS A 161 0.60 -13.80 -1.95
N ILE A 162 0.34 -15.05 -2.34
CA ILE A 162 0.27 -16.19 -1.45
C ILE A 162 1.03 -17.35 -2.11
N ALA A 163 2.27 -17.62 -1.68
CA ALA A 163 3.08 -18.72 -2.20
C ALA A 163 3.14 -18.73 -3.76
N GLY A 164 3.29 -17.55 -4.38
CA GLY A 164 3.35 -17.39 -5.83
C GLY A 164 2.01 -17.14 -6.54
N GLU A 165 0.88 -17.31 -5.88
CA GLU A 165 -0.43 -16.88 -6.39
C GLU A 165 -0.57 -15.36 -6.25
N VAL A 166 -1.03 -14.68 -7.32
CA VAL A 166 -1.21 -13.21 -7.37
C VAL A 166 -2.68 -12.87 -7.47
N ILE A 167 -3.15 -11.99 -6.59
CA ILE A 167 -4.56 -11.60 -6.48
C ILE A 167 -4.66 -10.09 -6.33
N VAL A 168 -5.60 -9.45 -7.03
CA VAL A 168 -5.83 -8.00 -6.95
C VAL A 168 -6.27 -7.60 -5.55
N SER A 169 -5.68 -6.52 -5.01
CA SER A 169 -6.01 -5.98 -3.69
C SER A 169 -7.35 -5.23 -3.69
N ARG A 170 -8.05 -5.33 -2.56
CA ARG A 170 -9.27 -4.53 -2.28
C ARG A 170 -8.93 -3.23 -1.57
N LEU A 171 -7.97 -3.29 -0.65
CA LEU A 171 -7.48 -2.19 0.19
C LEU A 171 -5.98 -2.34 0.38
N THR A 172 -5.28 -1.23 0.56
CA THR A 172 -3.84 -1.20 0.91
C THR A 172 -3.55 -2.10 2.10
N THR A 173 -4.29 -1.91 3.18
CA THR A 173 -4.22 -2.74 4.39
C THR A 173 -5.62 -3.25 4.66
N PRO A 174 -5.86 -4.57 4.64
CA PRO A 174 -7.17 -5.18 4.91
C PRO A 174 -7.73 -4.83 6.29
N GLU A 175 -9.05 -4.92 6.46
CA GLU A 175 -9.67 -4.93 7.79
C GLU A 175 -9.20 -6.13 8.60
N SER A 176 -9.17 -6.01 9.94
CA SER A 176 -8.58 -7.03 10.82
C SER A 176 -9.09 -8.45 10.58
N PRO A 177 -10.40 -8.72 10.39
CA PRO A 177 -10.86 -10.08 10.10
C PRO A 177 -10.31 -10.63 8.79
N GLU A 178 -10.22 -9.79 7.76
CA GLU A 178 -9.66 -10.15 6.46
C GLU A 178 -8.15 -10.35 6.54
N MET A 179 -7.43 -9.51 7.29
CA MET A 179 -6.00 -9.64 7.51
C MET A 179 -5.66 -10.94 8.23
N GLN A 180 -6.37 -11.27 9.31
CA GLN A 180 -6.14 -12.49 10.05
C GLN A 180 -6.50 -13.74 9.23
N ALA A 181 -7.58 -13.70 8.44
CA ALA A 181 -7.92 -14.76 7.51
C ALA A 181 -6.84 -14.96 6.43
N LEU A 182 -6.31 -13.86 5.88
CA LEU A 182 -5.25 -13.87 4.89
C LEU A 182 -3.96 -14.50 5.46
N ILE A 183 -3.54 -14.13 6.67
CA ILE A 183 -2.37 -14.73 7.34
C ILE A 183 -2.59 -16.22 7.59
N ALA A 184 -3.78 -16.64 8.02
CA ALA A 184 -4.10 -18.04 8.19
C ALA A 184 -4.06 -18.80 6.86
N ARG A 185 -4.56 -18.21 5.77
CA ARG A 185 -4.44 -18.79 4.41
C ARG A 185 -2.99 -18.89 3.95
N MET A 186 -2.17 -17.88 4.19
CA MET A 186 -0.74 -17.90 3.89
C MET A 186 -0.03 -19.02 4.66
N ARG A 187 -0.33 -19.15 5.95
CA ARG A 187 0.20 -20.23 6.81
C ARG A 187 -0.19 -21.63 6.30
N GLU A 188 -1.46 -21.81 5.91
CA GLU A 188 -1.97 -23.05 5.30
C GLU A 188 -1.22 -23.41 4.01
N LYS A 189 -0.78 -22.41 3.24
CA LYS A 189 0.01 -22.57 2.02
C LYS A 189 1.53 -22.69 2.26
N GLY A 190 1.95 -22.75 3.52
CA GLY A 190 3.36 -22.90 3.90
C GLY A 190 4.20 -21.63 3.72
N VAL A 191 3.59 -20.46 3.69
CA VAL A 191 4.31 -19.18 3.66
C VAL A 191 5.14 -19.02 4.94
N THR A 192 6.43 -18.69 4.77
CA THR A 192 7.39 -18.53 5.87
C THR A 192 7.68 -17.07 6.21
N SER A 193 7.44 -16.15 5.27
CA SER A 193 7.71 -14.73 5.43
C SER A 193 6.69 -13.88 4.68
N VAL A 194 6.17 -12.82 5.32
CA VAL A 194 5.12 -11.95 4.75
C VAL A 194 5.53 -10.49 4.82
N ALA A 195 5.44 -9.79 3.69
CA ALA A 195 5.58 -8.35 3.60
C ALA A 195 4.19 -7.67 3.63
N VAL A 196 3.99 -6.73 4.55
CA VAL A 196 2.71 -6.04 4.78
C VAL A 196 2.86 -4.55 4.57
N GLU A 197 2.09 -3.98 3.66
CA GLU A 197 1.97 -2.53 3.52
C GLU A 197 0.94 -1.98 4.51
N VAL A 198 1.37 -1.07 5.40
CA VAL A 198 0.53 -0.50 6.47
C VAL A 198 0.35 1.00 6.26
N SER A 199 -0.87 1.42 5.96
CA SER A 199 -1.24 2.83 5.81
C SER A 199 -1.51 3.49 7.18
N ALA A 200 -1.42 4.82 7.25
CA ALA A 200 -1.78 5.57 8.46
C ALA A 200 -3.25 5.36 8.83
N GLN A 201 -4.16 5.41 7.85
CA GLN A 201 -5.58 5.12 8.09
C GLN A 201 -5.80 3.71 8.66
N ALA A 202 -4.99 2.72 8.24
CA ALA A 202 -5.09 1.37 8.80
C ALA A 202 -4.73 1.34 10.28
N LEU A 203 -3.72 2.10 10.69
CA LEU A 203 -3.33 2.24 12.10
C LEU A 203 -4.40 2.99 12.90
N SER A 204 -4.89 4.12 12.40
CA SER A 204 -5.97 4.89 13.03
C SER A 204 -7.27 4.10 13.14
N GLN A 205 -7.53 3.16 12.20
CA GLN A 205 -8.70 2.29 12.19
C GLN A 205 -8.45 0.91 12.80
N LEU A 206 -7.32 0.71 13.46
CA LEU A 206 -6.94 -0.52 14.18
C LEU A 206 -6.97 -1.80 13.31
N ARG A 207 -6.69 -1.67 11.99
CA ARG A 207 -6.78 -2.80 11.04
C ARG A 207 -5.69 -3.84 11.23
N VAL A 208 -4.57 -3.47 11.84
CA VAL A 208 -3.45 -4.37 12.15
C VAL A 208 -3.36 -4.73 13.63
N ASP A 209 -4.40 -4.41 14.41
CA ASP A 209 -4.50 -4.89 15.79
C ASP A 209 -4.63 -6.42 15.80
N GLY A 210 -4.09 -7.06 16.84
CA GLY A 210 -3.94 -8.52 16.87
C GLY A 210 -2.78 -9.06 16.02
N MET A 211 -1.96 -8.17 15.40
CA MET A 211 -0.71 -8.54 14.73
C MET A 211 0.51 -8.06 15.52
N HIS A 212 1.56 -8.85 15.47
CA HIS A 212 2.89 -8.47 15.96
C HIS A 212 3.92 -8.75 14.86
N PHE A 213 4.73 -7.73 14.53
CA PHE A 213 5.69 -7.79 13.43
C PHE A 213 7.11 -8.03 13.97
N ASP A 214 7.88 -8.87 13.29
CA ASP A 214 9.30 -9.06 13.63
C ASP A 214 10.09 -7.77 13.38
N VAL A 215 9.86 -7.13 12.20
CA VAL A 215 10.52 -5.86 11.86
C VAL A 215 9.56 -4.93 11.13
N VAL A 216 9.61 -3.64 11.49
CA VAL A 216 8.82 -2.59 10.84
C VAL A 216 9.73 -1.54 10.21
N GLY A 217 9.34 -1.02 9.03
CA GLY A 217 10.07 0.00 8.29
C GLY A 217 9.29 1.30 8.15
N PHE A 218 9.96 2.44 8.33
CA PHE A 218 9.44 3.77 8.02
C PHE A 218 10.19 4.35 6.84
N THR A 219 9.48 4.65 5.74
CA THR A 219 10.09 5.18 4.51
C THR A 219 10.30 6.69 4.56
N ASN A 220 9.24 7.45 4.74
CA ASN A 220 9.25 8.92 4.77
C ASN A 220 7.90 9.48 5.22
N LEU A 221 7.88 10.80 5.47
CA LEU A 221 6.66 11.57 5.64
C LEU A 221 6.74 12.83 4.78
N SER A 222 5.72 13.06 3.96
CA SER A 222 5.55 14.25 3.14
C SER A 222 4.08 14.65 3.06
N HIS A 223 3.78 15.83 2.52
CA HIS A 223 2.42 16.37 2.44
C HIS A 223 1.52 15.46 1.61
N ASP A 224 0.63 14.75 2.28
CA ASP A 224 -0.46 13.94 1.72
C ASP A 224 -1.50 13.66 2.81
N HIS A 225 -2.71 13.25 2.45
CA HIS A 225 -3.77 12.83 3.37
C HIS A 225 -4.20 13.88 4.42
N LEU A 226 -4.02 15.18 4.17
CA LEU A 226 -4.54 16.23 5.06
C LEU A 226 -6.07 16.43 4.91
N ASP A 227 -6.75 15.58 4.15
CA ASP A 227 -8.20 15.35 4.20
C ASP A 227 -8.62 14.42 5.35
N ASP A 228 -7.70 13.59 5.86
CA ASP A 228 -7.93 12.66 6.97
C ASP A 228 -7.28 13.11 8.30
N TYR A 229 -6.30 14.05 8.26
CA TYR A 229 -5.52 14.53 9.41
C TYR A 229 -5.46 16.05 9.42
N GLU A 230 -5.50 16.67 10.61
CA GLU A 230 -5.51 18.13 10.77
C GLU A 230 -4.20 18.76 10.30
N ASP A 231 -3.07 18.11 10.57
CA ASP A 231 -1.75 18.58 10.19
C ASP A 231 -0.73 17.44 10.03
N MET A 232 0.51 17.79 9.71
CA MET A 232 1.62 16.85 9.53
C MET A 232 2.05 16.20 10.85
N GLN A 233 1.79 16.80 11.98
CA GLN A 233 2.11 16.23 13.29
C GLN A 233 1.13 15.09 13.62
N GLU A 234 -0.16 15.31 13.45
CA GLU A 234 -1.18 14.27 13.60
C GLU A 234 -0.94 13.12 12.61
N TYR A 235 -0.55 13.44 11.37
CA TYR A 235 -0.20 12.43 10.38
C TYR A 235 1.04 11.61 10.75
N LEU A 236 2.05 12.22 11.40
CA LEU A 236 3.18 11.50 11.99
C LEU A 236 2.72 10.58 13.12
N GLU A 237 1.93 11.11 14.06
CA GLU A 237 1.43 10.39 15.22
C GLU A 237 0.55 9.18 14.83
N ALA A 238 -0.20 9.27 13.73
CA ALA A 238 -0.98 8.17 13.20
C ALA A 238 -0.13 6.97 12.74
N LYS A 239 1.18 7.15 12.46
CA LYS A 239 2.08 6.07 12.05
C LYS A 239 2.89 5.47 13.21
N LEU A 240 3.12 6.24 14.27
CA LEU A 240 3.92 5.81 15.43
C LEU A 240 3.39 4.54 16.13
N PRO A 241 2.07 4.26 16.20
CA PRO A 241 1.58 3.03 16.81
C PRO A 241 2.19 1.76 16.23
N LEU A 242 2.69 1.77 14.98
CA LEU A 242 3.39 0.62 14.40
C LEU A 242 4.74 0.34 15.09
N PHE A 243 5.39 1.36 15.65
CA PHE A 243 6.70 1.30 16.29
C PHE A 243 6.60 1.22 17.83
N THR A 244 5.59 0.51 18.33
CA THR A 244 5.38 0.26 19.76
C THR A 244 5.67 -1.19 20.09
N LYS A 245 6.03 -1.46 21.37
CA LYS A 245 6.30 -2.82 21.90
C LYS A 245 5.10 -3.78 21.74
N LYS A 246 3.89 -3.23 21.66
CA LYS A 246 2.68 -4.02 21.38
C LYS A 246 2.71 -4.61 19.97
N ARG A 247 3.32 -3.92 18.99
CA ARG A 247 3.15 -4.23 17.57
C ARG A 247 4.40 -4.74 16.87
N ALA A 248 5.61 -4.45 17.40
CA ALA A 248 6.82 -4.88 16.73
C ALA A 248 8.00 -5.08 17.69
N ASP A 249 8.94 -5.92 17.27
CA ASP A 249 10.17 -6.18 18.01
C ASP A 249 11.27 -5.15 17.67
N ARG A 250 11.42 -4.80 16.38
CA ARG A 250 12.48 -3.92 15.86
C ARG A 250 11.97 -3.01 14.77
N GLY A 251 12.67 -1.90 14.55
CA GLY A 251 12.35 -0.94 13.50
C GLY A 251 13.55 -0.49 12.67
N VAL A 252 13.27 -0.07 11.44
CA VAL A 252 14.21 0.61 10.56
C VAL A 252 13.60 1.93 10.11
N VAL A 253 14.30 3.04 10.35
CA VAL A 253 13.78 4.39 10.08
C VAL A 253 14.65 5.10 9.05
N CYS A 254 14.05 5.49 7.92
CA CYS A 254 14.69 6.33 6.92
C CYS A 254 14.76 7.80 7.40
N LEU A 255 15.95 8.40 7.32
CA LEU A 255 16.23 9.77 7.74
C LEU A 255 16.20 10.79 6.59
N ASP A 256 15.78 10.41 5.40
CA ASP A 256 15.79 11.28 4.21
C ASP A 256 14.78 12.43 4.28
N THR A 257 13.92 12.45 5.29
CA THR A 257 13.02 13.58 5.58
C THR A 257 13.25 14.13 6.98
N VAL A 258 12.87 15.39 7.19
CA VAL A 258 13.00 16.07 8.49
C VAL A 258 12.26 15.34 9.63
N TYR A 259 11.26 14.54 9.28
CA TYR A 259 10.45 13.77 10.23
C TYR A 259 11.13 12.49 10.73
N GLY A 260 12.15 11.96 10.02
CA GLY A 260 12.83 10.71 10.41
C GLY A 260 13.41 10.76 11.81
N LYS A 261 14.12 11.85 12.17
CA LYS A 261 14.68 12.04 13.52
C LYS A 261 13.60 12.12 14.60
N ALA A 262 12.48 12.79 14.32
CA ALA A 262 11.35 12.88 15.24
C ALA A 262 10.71 11.50 15.44
N PHE A 263 10.63 10.71 14.37
CA PHE A 263 10.12 9.35 14.38
C PHE A 263 10.99 8.41 15.25
N VAL A 264 12.31 8.45 15.07
CA VAL A 264 13.27 7.70 15.92
C VAL A 264 13.08 8.03 17.39
N LYS A 265 12.98 9.33 17.72
CA LYS A 265 12.85 9.80 19.12
C LYS A 265 11.56 9.30 19.78
N GLN A 266 10.49 9.09 19.03
CA GLN A 266 9.17 8.72 19.53
C GLN A 266 8.89 7.21 19.42
N SER A 267 9.78 6.43 18.81
CA SER A 267 9.66 4.97 18.74
C SER A 267 9.87 4.34 20.12
N GLU A 268 9.05 3.36 20.47
CA GLU A 268 9.13 2.62 21.75
C GLU A 268 10.00 1.35 21.66
N ILE A 269 10.36 0.95 20.44
CA ILE A 269 11.15 -0.26 20.14
C ILE A 269 12.57 0.12 19.72
N PRO A 270 13.54 -0.80 19.78
CA PRO A 270 14.86 -0.58 19.19
C PRO A 270 14.75 -0.29 17.69
N VAL A 271 15.39 0.79 17.25
CA VAL A 271 15.42 1.17 15.83
C VAL A 271 16.85 1.38 15.35
N VAL A 272 17.10 1.01 14.10
CA VAL A 272 18.29 1.40 13.33
C VAL A 272 17.89 2.39 12.25
N THR A 273 18.83 3.21 11.83
CA THR A 273 18.60 4.31 10.90
C THR A 273 19.24 4.05 9.55
N ILE A 274 18.61 4.55 8.49
CA ILE A 274 19.13 4.47 7.11
C ILE A 274 18.95 5.81 6.40
N THR A 275 19.87 6.17 5.53
CA THR A 275 19.77 7.36 4.69
C THR A 275 20.36 7.14 3.30
N SER A 276 19.82 7.85 2.31
CA SER A 276 20.42 8.02 0.98
C SER A 276 21.10 9.39 0.80
N GLN A 277 21.04 10.27 1.81
CA GLN A 277 21.56 11.62 1.75
C GLN A 277 23.01 11.68 2.27
N MET A 278 23.89 12.36 1.52
CA MET A 278 25.25 12.62 1.97
C MET A 278 25.27 13.55 3.18
N GLY A 279 26.12 13.22 4.17
CA GLY A 279 26.31 14.05 5.36
C GLY A 279 25.22 13.92 6.43
N VAL A 280 24.25 13.06 6.23
CA VAL A 280 23.30 12.66 7.28
C VAL A 280 23.90 11.50 8.06
N ASP A 281 24.00 11.66 9.38
CA ASP A 281 24.48 10.61 10.29
C ASP A 281 23.39 9.55 10.48
N ALA A 282 23.70 8.32 10.08
CA ALA A 282 22.81 7.16 10.15
C ALA A 282 23.65 5.86 10.27
N ASP A 283 23.03 4.78 10.76
CA ASP A 283 23.69 3.47 10.87
C ASP A 283 23.99 2.86 9.49
N TRP A 284 23.11 3.11 8.52
CA TRP A 284 23.17 2.57 7.16
C TRP A 284 23.11 3.68 6.11
N HIS A 285 23.90 3.53 5.04
CA HIS A 285 23.97 4.52 3.95
C HIS A 285 23.76 3.84 2.60
N VAL A 286 22.86 4.39 1.79
CA VAL A 286 22.63 3.98 0.39
C VAL A 286 23.33 4.93 -0.54
N GLY A 287 24.31 4.46 -1.30
CA GLY A 287 24.99 5.21 -2.35
C GLY A 287 24.58 4.72 -3.74
N ILE A 288 24.22 5.63 -4.64
CA ILE A 288 23.88 5.30 -6.03
C ILE A 288 25.18 5.16 -6.83
N THR A 289 25.33 4.06 -7.56
CA THR A 289 26.52 3.79 -8.38
C THR A 289 26.27 3.93 -9.88
N ALA A 290 25.05 3.65 -10.35
CA ALA A 290 24.64 3.89 -11.73
C ALA A 290 23.10 3.99 -11.83
N GLU A 291 22.63 4.78 -12.78
CA GLU A 291 21.21 4.85 -13.14
C GLU A 291 21.08 4.71 -14.66
N THR A 292 20.12 3.90 -15.09
CA THR A 292 19.76 3.68 -16.50
C THR A 292 18.25 3.71 -16.62
N PRO A 293 17.69 3.80 -17.82
CA PRO A 293 16.25 3.73 -18.01
C PRO A 293 15.57 2.46 -17.45
N ALA A 294 16.34 1.40 -17.20
CA ALA A 294 15.82 0.09 -16.81
C ALA A 294 16.15 -0.30 -15.36
N TYR A 295 17.15 0.29 -14.74
CA TYR A 295 17.55 -0.09 -13.37
C TYR A 295 18.37 1.00 -12.68
N THR A 296 18.40 0.95 -11.36
CA THR A 296 19.28 1.76 -10.51
C THR A 296 20.20 0.84 -9.71
N SER A 297 21.52 0.98 -9.87
CA SER A 297 22.54 0.25 -9.11
C SER A 297 22.93 1.04 -7.86
N PHE A 298 23.15 0.33 -6.77
CA PHE A 298 23.45 0.94 -5.48
C PHE A 298 24.45 0.11 -4.66
N VAL A 299 25.02 0.76 -3.67
CA VAL A 299 25.78 0.17 -2.57
C VAL A 299 25.09 0.53 -1.26
N LEU A 300 24.89 -0.45 -0.39
CA LEU A 300 24.44 -0.26 0.97
C LEU A 300 25.61 -0.52 1.91
N ALA A 301 26.05 0.51 2.61
CA ALA A 301 27.13 0.44 3.59
C ALA A 301 26.55 0.53 5.01
N GLY A 302 27.06 -0.29 5.91
CA GLY A 302 26.54 -0.38 7.29
C GLY A 302 27.60 -0.71 8.33
N PRO A 303 27.16 -0.97 9.57
CA PRO A 303 28.04 -1.30 10.69
C PRO A 303 28.97 -2.48 10.39
N ASN A 304 30.09 -2.56 11.11
CA ASN A 304 31.09 -3.64 11.01
C ASN A 304 31.64 -3.90 9.61
N GLY A 305 31.62 -2.87 8.72
CA GLY A 305 32.16 -2.97 7.36
C GLY A 305 31.25 -3.70 6.37
N VAL A 306 29.99 -3.94 6.73
CA VAL A 306 29.01 -4.52 5.80
C VAL A 306 28.87 -3.64 4.57
N ASN A 307 28.97 -4.26 3.39
CA ASN A 307 28.87 -3.59 2.11
C ASN A 307 28.12 -4.50 1.12
N ILE A 308 26.86 -4.17 0.82
CA ILE A 308 26.02 -4.93 -0.09
C ILE A 308 25.84 -4.15 -1.39
N ARG A 309 26.11 -4.80 -2.52
CA ARG A 309 25.99 -4.20 -3.86
C ARG A 309 24.90 -4.93 -4.64
N SER A 310 23.99 -4.16 -5.23
CA SER A 310 22.93 -4.72 -6.06
C SER A 310 22.35 -3.67 -7.01
N ARG A 311 21.30 -4.00 -7.69
CA ARG A 311 20.47 -3.10 -8.50
C ARG A 311 18.99 -3.43 -8.32
N VAL A 312 18.17 -2.40 -8.41
CA VAL A 312 16.70 -2.54 -8.50
C VAL A 312 16.26 -2.39 -9.95
N PRO A 313 15.27 -3.18 -10.43
CA PRO A 313 14.77 -3.12 -11.81
C PRO A 313 13.82 -1.92 -12.02
N LEU A 314 14.17 -0.78 -11.43
CA LEU A 314 13.38 0.46 -11.39
C LEU A 314 14.30 1.67 -11.43
N LEU A 315 13.80 2.74 -12.00
CA LEU A 315 14.50 4.00 -12.12
C LEU A 315 14.34 4.85 -10.85
N GLY A 316 15.45 5.40 -10.37
CA GLY A 316 15.48 6.48 -9.38
C GLY A 316 16.15 6.11 -8.04
N ALA A 317 16.83 7.09 -7.47
CA ALA A 317 17.53 6.97 -6.18
C ALA A 317 16.59 6.55 -5.05
N HIS A 318 15.33 7.03 -5.07
CA HIS A 318 14.30 6.65 -4.09
C HIS A 318 13.97 5.15 -4.13
N MET A 319 14.08 4.50 -5.29
CA MET A 319 13.89 3.04 -5.39
C MET A 319 15.07 2.27 -4.78
N ALA A 320 16.29 2.78 -4.93
CA ALA A 320 17.45 2.22 -4.25
C ALA A 320 17.38 2.43 -2.73
N ALA A 321 16.89 3.58 -2.27
CA ALA A 321 16.64 3.84 -0.85
C ALA A 321 15.59 2.85 -0.27
N ASN A 322 14.49 2.59 -0.98
CA ASN A 322 13.49 1.58 -0.60
C ASN A 322 14.09 0.16 -0.54
N ALA A 323 14.99 -0.18 -1.49
CA ALA A 323 15.70 -1.45 -1.46
C ALA A 323 16.66 -1.56 -0.27
N GLY A 324 17.39 -0.48 0.03
CA GLY A 324 18.25 -0.40 1.21
C GLY A 324 17.45 -0.63 2.49
N LEU A 325 16.29 0.04 2.63
CA LEU A 325 15.38 -0.14 3.77
C LEU A 325 14.93 -1.61 3.88
N ALA A 326 14.50 -2.23 2.78
CA ALA A 326 14.10 -3.64 2.75
C ALA A 326 15.24 -4.58 3.17
N ILE A 327 16.46 -4.35 2.69
CA ILE A 327 17.65 -5.15 3.04
C ILE A 327 17.95 -5.01 4.54
N VAL A 328 17.93 -3.80 5.10
CA VAL A 328 18.18 -3.58 6.52
C VAL A 328 17.11 -4.24 7.38
N MET A 329 15.84 -4.19 6.96
CA MET A 329 14.76 -4.92 7.65
C MET A 329 15.02 -6.43 7.71
N LEU A 330 15.56 -7.02 6.64
CA LEU A 330 15.93 -8.44 6.63
C LEU A 330 17.12 -8.74 7.57
N ILE A 331 18.12 -7.86 7.60
CA ILE A 331 19.26 -8.00 8.53
C ILE A 331 18.77 -7.94 9.98
N GLU A 332 17.90 -7.01 10.31
CA GLU A 332 17.29 -6.88 11.65
C GLU A 332 16.41 -8.09 12.03
N ALA A 333 15.86 -8.79 11.03
CA ALA A 333 15.12 -10.05 11.22
C ALA A 333 16.02 -11.30 11.33
N GLY A 334 17.37 -11.11 11.28
CA GLY A 334 18.36 -12.17 11.46
C GLY A 334 18.86 -12.84 10.19
N PHE A 335 18.54 -12.34 8.98
CA PHE A 335 19.17 -12.81 7.75
C PHE A 335 20.59 -12.24 7.65
N SER A 336 21.60 -13.08 7.37
CA SER A 336 22.98 -12.58 7.29
C SER A 336 23.22 -11.75 6.04
N ALA A 337 24.04 -10.71 6.17
CA ALA A 337 24.39 -9.81 5.07
C ALA A 337 25.03 -10.55 3.89
N GLU A 338 25.85 -11.58 4.17
CA GLU A 338 26.52 -12.40 3.15
C GLU A 338 25.48 -13.23 2.36
N ARG A 339 24.50 -13.81 3.04
CA ARG A 339 23.43 -14.57 2.38
C ARG A 339 22.57 -13.65 1.51
N ILE A 340 22.24 -12.46 2.00
CA ILE A 340 21.52 -11.45 1.23
C ILE A 340 22.35 -11.02 0.02
N GLN A 341 23.63 -10.65 0.20
CA GLN A 341 24.52 -10.26 -0.91
C GLN A 341 24.59 -11.36 -1.98
N ALA A 342 24.74 -12.62 -1.59
CA ALA A 342 24.79 -13.73 -2.54
C ALA A 342 23.49 -13.89 -3.34
N ALA A 343 22.33 -13.69 -2.70
CA ALA A 343 21.03 -13.80 -3.34
C ALA A 343 20.77 -12.69 -4.37
N ILE A 344 21.17 -11.44 -4.07
CA ILE A 344 20.86 -10.28 -4.91
C ILE A 344 22.04 -9.71 -5.70
N GLN A 345 23.18 -10.40 -5.78
CA GLN A 345 24.37 -9.91 -6.46
C GLN A 345 24.16 -9.55 -7.94
N ASN A 346 23.22 -10.23 -8.61
CA ASN A 346 22.83 -9.99 -10.00
C ASN A 346 21.65 -9.01 -10.15
N GLY A 347 21.13 -8.49 -9.05
CA GLY A 347 19.97 -7.60 -8.97
C GLY A 347 18.83 -8.19 -8.16
N ILE A 348 17.94 -7.31 -7.72
CA ILE A 348 16.70 -7.70 -7.04
C ILE A 348 15.65 -8.05 -8.09
N GLU A 349 15.06 -9.22 -7.99
CA GLU A 349 14.01 -9.70 -8.87
C GLU A 349 12.63 -9.34 -8.29
N ALA A 350 12.13 -8.17 -8.65
CA ALA A 350 10.81 -7.71 -8.27
C ALA A 350 10.12 -7.04 -9.47
N TYR A 351 8.84 -7.36 -9.67
CA TYR A 351 7.98 -6.64 -10.60
C TYR A 351 7.02 -5.78 -9.79
N LEU A 352 7.08 -4.47 -9.99
CA LEU A 352 6.29 -3.50 -9.26
C LEU A 352 5.28 -2.84 -10.22
N PRO A 353 4.04 -3.33 -10.30
CA PRO A 353 3.06 -2.79 -11.24
C PRO A 353 2.80 -1.32 -10.98
N GLY A 354 2.95 -0.50 -12.03
CA GLY A 354 2.68 0.93 -11.98
C GLY A 354 3.55 1.74 -11.01
N ARG A 355 4.78 1.31 -10.75
CA ARG A 355 5.77 2.08 -9.99
C ARG A 355 6.96 2.40 -10.89
N THR A 356 6.94 3.58 -11.51
CA THR A 356 7.87 3.98 -12.59
C THR A 356 8.06 2.83 -13.61
N GLU A 357 6.94 2.15 -13.90
CA GLU A 357 6.94 0.97 -14.78
C GLU A 357 7.24 1.41 -16.21
N ARG A 358 8.38 0.93 -16.75
CA ARG A 358 8.76 1.19 -18.13
C ARG A 358 7.93 0.30 -19.06
N VAL A 359 7.10 0.92 -19.90
CA VAL A 359 6.20 0.22 -20.85
C VAL A 359 6.63 0.37 -22.30
N THR A 360 7.82 0.89 -22.55
CA THR A 360 8.41 1.15 -23.85
C THR A 360 8.65 -0.14 -24.65
N GLY A 361 8.44 -0.08 -25.96
CA GLY A 361 8.84 -1.11 -26.90
C GLY A 361 10.35 -1.13 -27.20
N ALA A 362 10.74 -1.78 -28.28
CA ALA A 362 12.15 -1.87 -28.70
C ALA A 362 12.71 -0.55 -29.24
N THR A 363 11.85 0.32 -29.73
CA THR A 363 12.19 1.61 -30.35
C THR A 363 11.26 2.72 -29.84
N GLY A 364 11.63 3.98 -30.07
CA GLY A 364 10.80 5.13 -29.72
C GLY A 364 11.20 5.81 -28.41
N PRO A 365 10.30 6.65 -27.85
CA PRO A 365 10.54 7.31 -26.57
C PRO A 365 10.42 6.34 -25.41
N ASP A 366 11.10 6.63 -24.29
CA ASP A 366 10.86 5.91 -23.04
C ASP A 366 9.53 6.35 -22.41
N VAL A 367 8.65 5.40 -22.12
CA VAL A 367 7.36 5.66 -21.48
C VAL A 367 7.31 4.97 -20.12
N TYR A 368 7.08 5.75 -19.07
CA TYR A 368 6.94 5.30 -17.69
C TYR A 368 5.53 5.54 -17.20
N VAL A 369 4.91 4.54 -16.58
CA VAL A 369 3.63 4.67 -15.87
C VAL A 369 3.89 4.58 -14.38
N ASP A 370 3.43 5.59 -13.63
CA ASP A 370 3.68 5.71 -12.20
C ASP A 370 2.39 5.97 -11.41
N PHE A 371 2.35 5.51 -10.16
CA PHE A 371 1.22 5.73 -9.24
C PHE A 371 1.35 7.03 -8.45
N GLY A 372 2.47 7.74 -8.53
CA GLY A 372 2.70 8.99 -7.83
C GLY A 372 1.54 9.98 -8.04
N HIS A 373 1.02 10.51 -6.95
CA HIS A 373 -0.11 11.46 -6.91
C HIS A 373 0.06 12.51 -5.81
N SER A 374 1.32 12.80 -5.46
CA SER A 374 1.71 13.86 -4.53
C SER A 374 2.84 14.70 -5.13
N PRO A 375 3.05 15.95 -4.67
CA PRO A 375 4.13 16.81 -5.15
C PRO A 375 5.51 16.17 -5.00
N ASP A 376 5.76 15.53 -3.86
CA ASP A 376 7.04 14.87 -3.55
C ASP A 376 7.28 13.64 -4.45
N ALA A 377 6.25 12.83 -4.71
CA ALA A 377 6.35 11.73 -5.66
C ALA A 377 6.69 12.22 -7.07
N PHE A 378 6.05 13.31 -7.53
CA PHE A 378 6.35 13.91 -8.84
C PHE A 378 7.79 14.41 -8.91
N LEU A 379 8.23 15.13 -7.87
CA LEU A 379 9.59 15.66 -7.81
C LEU A 379 10.63 14.55 -7.97
N ASN A 380 10.49 13.48 -7.18
CA ASN A 380 11.45 12.36 -7.19
C ASN A 380 11.44 11.59 -8.52
N THR A 381 10.24 11.31 -9.06
CA THR A 381 10.12 10.54 -10.31
C THR A 381 10.56 11.36 -11.52
N LEU A 382 10.20 12.67 -11.61
CA LEU A 382 10.66 13.55 -12.68
C LEU A 382 12.18 13.73 -12.66
N ALA A 383 12.77 13.93 -11.48
CA ALA A 383 14.23 14.04 -11.34
C ALA A 383 14.94 12.76 -11.82
N ALA A 384 14.38 11.60 -11.49
CA ALA A 384 14.91 10.31 -11.95
C ALA A 384 14.81 10.16 -13.48
N VAL A 385 13.64 10.44 -14.05
CA VAL A 385 13.42 10.37 -15.51
C VAL A 385 14.33 11.36 -16.24
N ARG A 386 14.41 12.61 -15.77
CA ARG A 386 15.28 13.63 -16.38
C ARG A 386 16.74 13.20 -16.44
N LYS A 387 17.24 12.55 -15.39
CA LYS A 387 18.65 12.15 -15.28
C LYS A 387 19.09 11.15 -16.35
N VAL A 388 18.17 10.32 -16.83
CA VAL A 388 18.42 9.28 -17.84
C VAL A 388 17.89 9.63 -19.23
N THR A 389 17.30 10.83 -19.42
CA THR A 389 16.70 11.29 -20.66
C THR A 389 17.60 12.28 -21.37
N GLU A 390 18.03 11.97 -22.59
CA GLU A 390 18.84 12.87 -23.42
C GLU A 390 18.00 13.98 -24.07
N GLY A 391 16.75 13.67 -24.41
CA GLY A 391 15.80 14.55 -25.07
C GLY A 391 14.86 15.27 -24.09
N ARG A 392 13.63 15.53 -24.57
CA ARG A 392 12.58 16.19 -23.79
C ARG A 392 11.92 15.22 -22.83
N VAL A 393 11.51 15.74 -21.67
CA VAL A 393 10.63 15.04 -20.73
C VAL A 393 9.22 15.58 -20.87
N PHE A 394 8.31 14.69 -21.25
CA PHE A 394 6.87 14.92 -21.27
C PHE A 394 6.29 14.43 -19.93
N MET A 395 5.37 15.19 -19.35
CA MET A 395 4.59 14.72 -18.23
C MET A 395 3.11 14.70 -18.57
N VAL A 396 2.45 13.56 -18.34
CA VAL A 396 1.00 13.38 -18.45
C VAL A 396 0.47 13.10 -17.05
N PHE A 397 -0.50 13.89 -16.56
CA PHE A 397 -1.10 13.64 -15.26
C PHE A 397 -2.47 14.25 -15.11
N GLY A 398 -3.23 13.74 -14.16
CA GLY A 398 -4.47 14.29 -13.63
C GLY A 398 -4.49 14.19 -12.11
N ALA A 399 -5.56 14.65 -11.48
CA ALA A 399 -5.74 14.52 -10.04
C ALA A 399 -7.09 13.85 -9.70
N ASP A 400 -7.13 13.24 -8.51
CA ASP A 400 -8.35 12.65 -7.95
C ASP A 400 -9.36 13.75 -7.55
N GLY A 401 -10.64 13.50 -7.86
CA GLY A 401 -11.77 14.20 -7.25
C GLY A 401 -12.10 13.65 -5.87
N ASP A 402 -12.82 14.41 -5.06
CA ASP A 402 -13.23 14.06 -3.69
C ASP A 402 -12.06 13.58 -2.82
N ARG A 403 -10.90 14.18 -2.99
CA ARG A 403 -9.67 13.98 -2.22
C ARG A 403 -9.03 15.33 -1.92
N ASP A 404 -7.92 15.31 -1.18
CA ASP A 404 -7.18 16.53 -0.84
C ASP A 404 -6.92 17.40 -2.08
N ALA A 405 -7.73 18.44 -2.26
CA ALA A 405 -7.59 19.40 -3.35
C ALA A 405 -6.45 20.38 -3.11
N SER A 406 -6.01 20.57 -1.85
CA SER A 406 -4.99 21.55 -1.47
C SER A 406 -3.62 21.25 -2.08
N LYS A 407 -3.33 19.98 -2.41
CA LYS A 407 -2.08 19.57 -3.05
C LYS A 407 -2.02 19.82 -4.56
N ARG A 408 -3.17 20.05 -5.24
CA ARG A 408 -3.24 20.22 -6.71
C ARG A 408 -2.35 21.35 -7.25
N PRO A 409 -2.31 22.56 -6.65
CA PRO A 409 -1.41 23.62 -7.10
C PRO A 409 0.08 23.24 -7.01
N ALA A 410 0.47 22.60 -5.92
CA ALA A 410 1.86 22.16 -5.74
C ALA A 410 2.23 21.02 -6.71
N MET A 411 1.31 20.07 -6.98
CA MET A 411 1.50 19.03 -7.99
C MET A 411 1.70 19.64 -9.38
N ALA A 412 0.85 20.59 -9.78
CA ALA A 412 0.92 21.26 -11.07
C ALA A 412 2.22 22.05 -11.23
N ARG A 413 2.66 22.74 -10.18
CA ARG A 413 3.95 23.47 -10.16
C ARG A 413 5.12 22.53 -10.38
N VAL A 414 5.23 21.47 -9.59
CA VAL A 414 6.32 20.49 -9.71
C VAL A 414 6.33 19.84 -11.10
N ALA A 415 5.14 19.50 -11.63
CA ALA A 415 4.99 18.94 -12.97
C ALA A 415 5.50 19.92 -14.05
N ALA A 416 5.14 21.21 -13.94
CA ALA A 416 5.56 22.24 -14.87
C ALA A 416 7.08 22.53 -14.79
N GLU A 417 7.63 22.58 -13.59
CA GLU A 417 9.07 22.84 -13.38
C GLU A 417 9.94 21.66 -13.85
N GLY A 418 9.48 20.43 -13.71
CA GLY A 418 10.24 19.21 -14.02
C GLY A 418 10.12 18.71 -15.46
N SER A 419 9.21 19.22 -16.28
CA SER A 419 8.96 18.75 -17.65
C SER A 419 9.20 19.81 -18.73
N ASP A 420 9.43 19.38 -19.98
CA ASP A 420 9.55 20.27 -21.16
C ASP A 420 8.19 20.44 -21.87
N VAL A 421 7.33 19.45 -21.73
CA VAL A 421 5.94 19.46 -22.24
C VAL A 421 5.03 18.89 -21.16
N LEU A 422 3.95 19.57 -20.87
CA LEU A 422 2.98 19.17 -19.85
C LEU A 422 1.62 18.89 -20.47
N ILE A 423 1.03 17.73 -20.19
CA ILE A 423 -0.30 17.35 -20.65
C ILE A 423 -1.16 17.05 -19.43
N ILE A 424 -2.12 17.90 -19.18
CA ILE A 424 -3.08 17.76 -18.09
C ILE A 424 -4.30 17.01 -18.61
N THR A 425 -4.70 15.96 -17.87
CA THR A 425 -5.79 15.08 -18.27
C THR A 425 -6.67 14.68 -17.09
N ASP A 426 -7.63 13.78 -17.32
CA ASP A 426 -8.47 13.21 -16.26
C ASP A 426 -7.74 12.06 -15.55
N HIS A 427 -8.10 11.89 -14.26
CA HIS A 427 -7.76 10.68 -13.50
C HIS A 427 -9.04 10.02 -12.96
N HIS A 428 -9.26 9.95 -11.64
CA HIS A 428 -10.50 9.51 -11.01
C HIS A 428 -11.33 10.73 -10.58
N PRO A 429 -12.24 11.26 -11.41
CA PRO A 429 -13.00 12.45 -11.03
C PRO A 429 -13.99 12.18 -9.90
N ARG A 430 -14.39 10.91 -9.70
CA ARG A 430 -15.42 10.51 -8.74
C ARG A 430 -16.69 11.33 -8.95
N PHE A 431 -17.15 12.09 -7.93
CA PHE A 431 -18.34 12.94 -8.06
C PHE A 431 -18.01 14.41 -8.42
N GLU A 432 -16.73 14.80 -8.44
CA GLU A 432 -16.30 16.15 -8.81
C GLU A 432 -16.30 16.32 -10.34
N ASP A 433 -16.53 17.56 -10.81
CA ASP A 433 -16.46 17.86 -12.26
C ASP A 433 -15.02 17.74 -12.78
N PRO A 434 -14.73 16.83 -13.72
CA PRO A 434 -13.37 16.65 -14.24
C PRO A 434 -12.79 17.90 -14.91
N ALA A 435 -13.64 18.75 -15.53
CA ALA A 435 -13.18 19.98 -16.15
C ALA A 435 -12.68 21.00 -15.12
N SER A 436 -13.32 21.06 -13.94
CA SER A 436 -12.88 21.94 -12.85
C SER A 436 -11.53 21.49 -12.28
N ILE A 437 -11.30 20.17 -12.16
CA ILE A 437 -10.02 19.61 -11.71
C ILE A 437 -8.91 19.98 -12.70
N ARG A 438 -9.12 19.72 -14.01
CA ARG A 438 -8.13 20.04 -15.05
C ARG A 438 -7.83 21.54 -15.10
N LYS A 439 -8.86 22.39 -15.00
CA LYS A 439 -8.69 23.85 -14.97
C LYS A 439 -7.82 24.31 -13.82
N ALA A 440 -8.04 23.81 -12.60
CA ALA A 440 -7.25 24.16 -11.43
C ALA A 440 -5.77 23.77 -11.59
N LEU A 441 -5.50 22.59 -12.17
CA LEU A 441 -4.14 22.12 -12.48
C LEU A 441 -3.50 22.99 -13.58
N PHE A 442 -4.25 23.32 -14.63
CA PHE A 442 -3.77 24.11 -15.78
C PHE A 442 -3.40 25.53 -15.34
N ASP A 443 -4.29 26.22 -14.62
CA ASP A 443 -4.06 27.57 -14.13
C ASP A 443 -2.79 27.62 -13.25
N SER A 444 -2.62 26.66 -12.33
CA SER A 444 -1.45 26.58 -11.46
C SER A 444 -0.15 26.27 -12.21
N ALA A 445 -0.22 25.45 -13.26
CA ALA A 445 0.95 25.14 -14.10
C ALA A 445 1.38 26.37 -14.94
N VAL A 446 0.41 27.11 -15.52
CA VAL A 446 0.67 28.36 -16.26
C VAL A 446 1.26 29.42 -15.34
N GLU A 447 0.75 29.55 -14.10
CA GLU A 447 1.32 30.47 -13.09
C GLU A 447 2.77 30.13 -12.77
N ALA A 448 3.09 28.84 -12.60
CA ALA A 448 4.44 28.37 -12.29
C ALA A 448 5.43 28.56 -13.46
N ARG A 449 5.00 28.26 -14.70
CA ARG A 449 5.83 28.38 -15.93
C ARG A 449 5.00 28.89 -17.12
N PRO A 450 4.83 30.22 -17.26
CA PRO A 450 3.97 30.83 -18.29
C PRO A 450 4.36 30.48 -19.74
N ASN A 451 5.62 30.14 -20.00
CA ASN A 451 6.15 29.83 -21.34
C ASN A 451 6.32 28.32 -21.60
N LEU A 452 5.84 27.48 -20.68
CA LEU A 452 5.87 26.02 -20.90
C LEU A 452 4.85 25.62 -21.97
N GLU A 453 5.19 24.63 -22.77
CA GLU A 453 4.27 23.98 -23.68
C GLU A 453 3.29 23.12 -22.88
N ILE A 454 2.07 23.64 -22.63
CA ILE A 454 1.04 22.99 -21.80
C ILE A 454 -0.19 22.70 -22.62
N TYR A 455 -0.74 21.50 -22.48
CA TYR A 455 -1.97 21.04 -23.12
C TYR A 455 -2.98 20.55 -22.08
N GLU A 456 -4.26 20.87 -22.29
CA GLU A 456 -5.38 20.22 -21.62
C GLU A 456 -6.00 19.22 -22.60
N VAL A 457 -5.98 17.95 -22.29
CA VAL A 457 -6.47 16.88 -23.17
C VAL A 457 -7.30 15.86 -22.38
N SER A 458 -8.54 15.68 -22.79
CA SER A 458 -9.46 14.68 -22.25
C SER A 458 -10.07 13.91 -23.44
N PRO A 459 -10.28 12.61 -23.33
CA PRO A 459 -10.01 11.74 -22.20
C PRO A 459 -8.51 11.32 -22.09
N PRO A 460 -8.08 10.61 -21.03
CA PRO A 460 -6.66 10.32 -20.80
C PRO A 460 -6.02 9.43 -21.87
N GLU A 461 -6.77 8.57 -22.55
CA GLU A 461 -6.29 7.82 -23.70
C GLU A 461 -5.91 8.73 -24.90
N ALA A 462 -6.57 9.87 -25.06
CA ALA A 462 -6.18 10.88 -26.04
C ALA A 462 -4.93 11.65 -25.59
N ALA A 463 -4.78 11.86 -24.27
CA ALA A 463 -3.62 12.56 -23.71
C ALA A 463 -2.32 11.79 -23.96
N ILE A 464 -2.30 10.47 -23.70
CA ILE A 464 -1.11 9.66 -23.95
C ILE A 464 -0.78 9.55 -25.44
N ARG A 465 -1.80 9.42 -26.31
CA ARG A 465 -1.59 9.43 -27.77
C ARG A 465 -0.98 10.75 -28.25
N LYS A 466 -1.45 11.87 -27.70
CA LYS A 466 -0.85 13.17 -28.00
C LYS A 466 0.61 13.23 -27.55
N ALA A 467 0.93 12.79 -26.33
CA ALA A 467 2.31 12.75 -25.85
C ALA A 467 3.22 11.92 -26.76
N VAL A 468 2.79 10.69 -27.09
CA VAL A 468 3.54 9.77 -27.94
C VAL A 468 3.73 10.32 -29.38
N SER A 469 2.69 10.97 -29.96
CA SER A 469 2.78 11.56 -31.32
C SER A 469 3.75 12.74 -31.40
N MET A 470 4.03 13.42 -30.30
CA MET A 470 4.95 14.56 -30.22
C MET A 470 6.37 14.17 -29.82
N ALA A 471 6.53 13.01 -29.20
CA ALA A 471 7.81 12.52 -28.71
C ALA A 471 8.66 11.87 -29.82
N LYS A 472 9.96 11.83 -29.60
CA LYS A 472 10.96 11.24 -30.52
C LYS A 472 11.82 10.23 -29.75
N PRO A 473 12.59 9.37 -30.44
CA PRO A 473 13.63 8.58 -29.79
C PRO A 473 14.58 9.47 -28.98
N GLY A 474 14.88 9.08 -27.74
CA GLY A 474 15.66 9.87 -26.80
C GLY A 474 14.82 10.78 -25.88
N ASP A 475 13.54 11.01 -26.20
CA ASP A 475 12.58 11.67 -25.30
C ASP A 475 12.03 10.66 -24.27
N ALA A 476 11.51 11.16 -23.15
CA ALA A 476 10.80 10.35 -22.17
C ALA A 476 9.40 10.91 -21.88
N ILE A 477 8.45 10.03 -21.61
CA ILE A 477 7.09 10.35 -21.20
C ILE A 477 6.85 9.74 -19.82
N LEU A 478 6.56 10.58 -18.82
CA LEU A 478 6.10 10.13 -17.52
C LEU A 478 4.59 10.31 -17.44
N TRP A 479 3.85 9.21 -17.29
CA TRP A 479 2.42 9.25 -16.99
C TRP A 479 2.19 8.94 -15.52
N ALA A 480 1.98 9.97 -14.72
CA ALA A 480 1.82 9.89 -13.28
C ALA A 480 0.33 9.89 -12.87
N GLY A 481 0.01 9.13 -11.84
CA GLY A 481 -1.31 8.98 -11.23
C GLY A 481 -1.88 7.57 -11.37
N PRO A 482 -2.12 7.03 -12.57
CA PRO A 482 -2.88 5.78 -12.75
C PRO A 482 -2.17 4.53 -12.21
N GLY A 483 -0.84 4.47 -12.32
CA GLY A 483 -0.06 3.35 -11.82
C GLY A 483 -0.56 1.98 -12.27
N HIS A 484 -0.83 1.11 -11.30
CA HIS A 484 -1.29 -0.27 -11.50
C HIS A 484 -2.81 -0.39 -11.70
N GLN A 485 -3.56 0.68 -11.47
CA GLN A 485 -5.02 0.62 -11.50
C GLN A 485 -5.53 0.37 -12.92
N ASP A 486 -6.36 -0.67 -13.08
CA ASP A 486 -6.97 -1.04 -14.35
C ASP A 486 -8.45 -0.62 -14.41
N TYR A 487 -8.79 0.48 -13.74
CA TYR A 487 -10.12 1.12 -13.77
C TYR A 487 -10.03 2.63 -13.58
N ARG A 488 -11.11 3.32 -13.91
CA ARG A 488 -11.39 4.71 -13.52
C ARG A 488 -12.66 4.78 -12.69
N ASP A 489 -12.63 5.54 -11.59
CA ASP A 489 -13.81 5.80 -10.77
C ASP A 489 -14.51 7.07 -11.27
N ILE A 490 -15.68 6.89 -11.86
CA ILE A 490 -16.52 7.98 -12.39
C ILE A 490 -17.90 7.88 -11.71
N ARG A 491 -18.22 8.82 -10.84
CA ARG A 491 -19.47 8.87 -10.06
C ARG A 491 -19.74 7.59 -9.27
N GLY A 492 -18.67 7.01 -8.67
CA GLY A 492 -18.77 5.78 -7.88
C GLY A 492 -18.85 4.51 -8.72
N VAL A 493 -18.76 4.61 -10.06
CA VAL A 493 -18.72 3.46 -10.96
C VAL A 493 -17.28 3.24 -11.42
N ARG A 494 -16.75 2.05 -11.17
CA ARG A 494 -15.45 1.62 -11.70
C ARG A 494 -15.59 1.18 -13.15
N THR A 495 -15.05 1.97 -14.06
CA THR A 495 -15.01 1.66 -15.49
C THR A 495 -13.66 1.06 -15.84
N PRO A 496 -13.59 -0.11 -16.52
CA PRO A 496 -12.32 -0.73 -16.93
C PRO A 496 -11.46 0.23 -17.75
N TYR A 497 -10.19 0.33 -17.38
CA TYR A 497 -9.22 1.22 -18.00
C TYR A 497 -7.81 0.85 -17.56
N SER A 498 -6.86 0.75 -18.48
CA SER A 498 -5.45 0.49 -18.11
C SER A 498 -4.52 1.48 -18.80
N ALA A 499 -3.90 2.37 -18.01
CA ALA A 499 -2.94 3.33 -18.53
C ALA A 499 -1.73 2.64 -19.19
N ARG A 500 -1.30 1.51 -18.65
CA ARG A 500 -0.21 0.68 -19.20
C ARG A 500 -0.58 0.13 -20.58
N ALA A 501 -1.80 -0.37 -20.75
CA ALA A 501 -2.30 -0.86 -22.02
C ALA A 501 -2.46 0.27 -23.04
N GLU A 502 -3.03 1.42 -22.62
CA GLU A 502 -3.19 2.59 -23.47
C GLU A 502 -1.85 3.18 -23.94
N ALA A 503 -0.84 3.21 -23.06
CA ALA A 503 0.50 3.65 -23.43
C ALA A 503 1.15 2.72 -24.48
N ARG A 504 1.03 1.39 -24.30
CA ARG A 504 1.52 0.42 -25.29
C ARG A 504 0.77 0.54 -26.63
N ALA A 505 -0.54 0.76 -26.59
CA ALA A 505 -1.33 0.97 -27.80
C ALA A 505 -0.90 2.25 -28.53
N ALA A 506 -0.72 3.36 -27.82
CA ALA A 506 -0.25 4.62 -28.38
C ALA A 506 1.14 4.50 -29.03
N LEU A 507 2.06 3.78 -28.40
CA LEU A 507 3.38 3.48 -28.97
C LEU A 507 3.26 2.70 -30.29
N LYS A 508 2.45 1.62 -30.28
CA LYS A 508 2.23 0.79 -31.47
C LYS A 508 1.58 1.57 -32.61
N GLU A 509 0.58 2.41 -32.32
CA GLU A 509 -0.11 3.28 -33.32
C GLU A 509 0.86 4.25 -33.99
N ASN A 510 1.94 4.65 -33.33
CA ASN A 510 2.99 5.53 -33.86
C ASN A 510 4.22 4.78 -34.41
N GLY A 511 4.14 3.45 -34.55
CA GLY A 511 5.21 2.64 -35.12
C GLY A 511 6.39 2.36 -34.18
N TRP A 512 6.21 2.61 -32.88
CA TRP A 512 7.17 2.32 -31.82
C TRP A 512 6.87 0.96 -31.16
N ALA A 513 7.21 -0.15 -31.80
CA ALA A 513 6.92 -1.51 -31.31
C ALA A 513 8.14 -2.20 -30.70
#